data_b3aa7f303832d1092c10bdfb1f5368e7
#
_entry.id   b3aa7f303832d1092c10bdfb1f5368e7
#
_cell.length_a   1.000
_cell.length_b   1.000
_cell.length_c   1.000
_cell.angle_alpha   90.00
_cell.angle_beta   90.00
_cell.angle_gamma   90.00
#
_symmetry.space_group_name_H-M   'P 1'
#
loop_
_entity.id
_entity.type
_entity.pdbx_description
1 polymer ?
#
loop_
_entity_poly.entity_id
_entity_poly.type
_entity_poly.pdbx_seq_one_letter_code
_entity_poly.pdbx_strand_id
1 'polypeptide(L)'
;MALVTLRVLDGADRGRVYADVPTPLTIGREEGNPVQLNDERISRFHLKVQEDDGKLVLTDLDSTNGTKVNGENIQVCLVRPGDLVSLGRTVLLIGSREEIAERLAQLRGADLSEAVTLACEELAGEPGSAPLDFELNFGDERDVQTLLHTMVPPELPSSLGPGQAAQIAELLQYLHLRLRGLIQSVRKEKGDRVSLEARQWQNLLDLQARLGTYLRRLSEPQE
;
A
#
# COMPACT_ATOMS: atom_id res chain seq x y z
N MET A 1 -8.67 -16.46 9.58
CA MET A 1 -9.58 -16.06 8.46
C MET A 1 -9.98 -14.64 8.72
N ALA A 2 -9.35 -13.67 8.02
CA ALA A 2 -9.72 -12.27 8.13
C ALA A 2 -10.90 -11.96 7.21
N LEU A 3 -11.68 -10.96 7.58
CA LEU A 3 -12.69 -10.33 6.75
C LEU A 3 -12.10 -9.07 6.14
N VAL A 4 -12.35 -8.83 4.86
CA VAL A 4 -11.81 -7.67 4.14
C VAL A 4 -12.97 -6.91 3.51
N THR A 5 -13.00 -5.61 3.76
CA THR A 5 -13.91 -4.68 3.08
C THR A 5 -13.16 -3.98 1.96
N LEU A 6 -13.78 -3.94 0.77
CA LEU A 6 -13.24 -3.32 -0.43
C LEU A 6 -14.26 -2.34 -0.99
N ARG A 7 -13.85 -1.13 -1.31
CA ARG A 7 -14.70 -0.12 -1.96
C ARG A 7 -14.13 0.27 -3.30
N VAL A 8 -14.96 0.27 -4.33
CA VAL A 8 -14.58 0.73 -5.67
C VAL A 8 -14.68 2.25 -5.70
N LEU A 9 -13.54 2.94 -5.81
CA LEU A 9 -13.49 4.41 -5.90
C LEU A 9 -13.60 4.91 -7.33
N ASP A 10 -13.03 4.15 -8.30
CA ASP A 10 -13.04 4.51 -9.71
C ASP A 10 -13.17 3.26 -10.59
N GLY A 11 -13.65 3.43 -11.82
CA GLY A 11 -13.91 2.36 -12.79
C GLY A 11 -15.40 2.11 -13.05
N ALA A 12 -15.71 1.06 -13.80
CA ALA A 12 -17.07 0.72 -14.22
C ALA A 12 -18.00 0.38 -13.03
N ASP A 13 -17.45 -0.15 -11.95
CA ASP A 13 -18.17 -0.53 -10.73
C ASP A 13 -18.06 0.53 -9.62
N ARG A 14 -17.75 1.79 -9.96
CA ARG A 14 -17.59 2.88 -8.98
C ARG A 14 -18.76 2.96 -8.00
N GLY A 15 -18.43 3.07 -6.70
CA GLY A 15 -19.38 3.15 -5.59
C GLY A 15 -19.78 1.80 -5.02
N ARG A 16 -19.44 0.68 -5.68
CA ARG A 16 -19.71 -0.66 -5.15
C ARG A 16 -18.85 -0.95 -3.93
N VAL A 17 -19.45 -1.60 -2.95
CA VAL A 17 -18.77 -2.03 -1.72
C VAL A 17 -18.93 -3.53 -1.56
N TYR A 18 -17.82 -4.20 -1.36
CA TYR A 18 -17.72 -5.61 -1.00
C TYR A 18 -17.37 -5.67 0.47
N ALA A 19 -18.38 -5.80 1.34
CA ALA A 19 -18.21 -5.80 2.79
C ALA A 19 -17.91 -7.21 3.30
N ASP A 20 -16.99 -7.31 4.26
CA ASP A 20 -16.71 -8.50 5.06
C ASP A 20 -16.46 -9.77 4.22
N VAL A 21 -15.74 -9.63 3.11
CA VAL A 21 -15.40 -10.77 2.26
C VAL A 21 -14.31 -11.62 2.94
N PRO A 22 -14.56 -12.93 3.16
CA PRO A 22 -13.59 -13.77 3.84
C PRO A 22 -12.34 -14.05 3.00
N THR A 23 -11.18 -14.03 3.65
CA THR A 23 -9.91 -14.46 3.04
C THR A 23 -9.75 -15.98 3.12
N PRO A 24 -9.06 -16.64 2.15
CA PRO A 24 -8.49 -16.06 0.94
C PRO A 24 -9.56 -15.73 -0.10
N LEU A 25 -9.39 -14.60 -0.79
CA LEU A 25 -10.27 -14.19 -1.87
C LEU A 25 -9.48 -13.84 -3.14
N THR A 26 -10.12 -13.95 -4.30
CA THR A 26 -9.58 -13.50 -5.58
C THR A 26 -10.41 -12.35 -6.13
N ILE A 27 -9.74 -11.47 -6.86
CA ILE A 27 -10.32 -10.34 -7.55
C ILE A 27 -10.00 -10.45 -9.05
N GLY A 28 -10.99 -10.27 -9.88
CA GLY A 28 -10.82 -10.38 -11.32
C GLY A 28 -12.11 -10.10 -12.07
N ARG A 29 -12.07 -10.18 -13.41
CA ARG A 29 -13.26 -9.93 -14.24
C ARG A 29 -14.17 -11.15 -14.43
N GLU A 30 -13.66 -12.36 -14.14
CA GLU A 30 -14.41 -13.62 -14.30
C GLU A 30 -15.43 -13.79 -13.15
N GLU A 31 -16.59 -14.38 -13.45
CA GLU A 31 -17.65 -14.65 -12.46
C GLU A 31 -17.24 -15.56 -11.31
N GLY A 32 -16.16 -16.32 -11.45
CA GLY A 32 -15.63 -17.20 -10.39
C GLY A 32 -14.92 -16.47 -9.24
N ASN A 33 -14.76 -15.14 -9.31
CA ASN A 33 -14.10 -14.38 -8.25
C ASN A 33 -15.13 -13.91 -7.21
N PRO A 34 -14.83 -14.03 -5.90
CA PRO A 34 -15.64 -13.39 -4.84
C PRO A 34 -15.79 -11.88 -5.04
N VAL A 35 -14.77 -11.23 -5.62
CA VAL A 35 -14.81 -9.83 -6.02
C VAL A 35 -14.68 -9.74 -7.54
N GLN A 36 -15.81 -9.63 -8.21
CA GLN A 36 -15.86 -9.48 -9.66
C GLN A 36 -15.91 -8.00 -10.04
N LEU A 37 -15.04 -7.60 -11.00
CA LEU A 37 -14.93 -6.23 -11.50
C LEU A 37 -15.13 -6.18 -13.01
N ASN A 38 -15.95 -5.24 -13.49
CA ASN A 38 -16.29 -5.07 -14.90
C ASN A 38 -15.29 -4.14 -15.60
N ASP A 39 -14.05 -4.59 -15.79
CA ASP A 39 -13.02 -3.85 -16.53
C ASP A 39 -12.27 -4.81 -17.45
N GLU A 40 -12.27 -4.54 -18.76
CA GLU A 40 -11.59 -5.35 -19.78
C GLU A 40 -10.07 -5.42 -19.56
N ARG A 41 -9.49 -4.44 -18.86
CA ARG A 41 -8.07 -4.40 -18.53
C ARG A 41 -7.70 -5.23 -17.30
N ILE A 42 -8.70 -5.74 -16.60
CA ILE A 42 -8.51 -6.66 -15.47
C ILE A 42 -8.45 -8.10 -16.00
N SER A 43 -7.47 -8.87 -15.58
CA SER A 43 -7.35 -10.29 -15.92
C SER A 43 -8.52 -11.10 -15.35
N ARG A 44 -8.82 -12.27 -15.89
CA ARG A 44 -9.89 -13.16 -15.40
C ARG A 44 -9.75 -13.41 -13.91
N PHE A 45 -8.58 -13.83 -13.48
CA PHE A 45 -8.10 -13.84 -12.11
C PHE A 45 -6.89 -12.89 -12.07
N HIS A 46 -6.99 -11.77 -11.37
CA HIS A 46 -5.99 -10.70 -11.45
C HIS A 46 -5.11 -10.68 -10.22
N LEU A 47 -5.72 -10.70 -9.06
CA LEU A 47 -5.00 -10.71 -7.79
C LEU A 47 -5.69 -11.58 -6.75
N LYS A 48 -4.90 -11.99 -5.75
CA LYS A 48 -5.34 -12.74 -4.57
C LYS A 48 -5.06 -11.93 -3.32
N VAL A 49 -5.99 -11.94 -2.39
CA VAL A 49 -5.79 -11.41 -1.04
C VAL A 49 -5.91 -12.57 -0.05
N GLN A 50 -4.94 -12.72 0.82
CA GLN A 50 -4.91 -13.73 1.86
C GLN A 50 -4.40 -13.14 3.16
N GLU A 51 -4.76 -13.78 4.27
CA GLU A 51 -4.22 -13.47 5.58
C GLU A 51 -3.03 -14.39 5.87
N ASP A 52 -1.95 -13.79 6.34
CA ASP A 52 -0.76 -14.48 6.82
C ASP A 52 -0.24 -13.78 8.08
N ASP A 53 -0.14 -14.50 9.18
CA ASP A 53 0.31 -13.99 10.49
C ASP A 53 -0.42 -12.69 10.92
N GLY A 54 -1.75 -12.65 10.76
CA GLY A 54 -2.59 -11.50 11.11
C GLY A 54 -2.43 -10.29 10.17
N LYS A 55 -1.73 -10.45 9.05
CA LYS A 55 -1.50 -9.40 8.04
C LYS A 55 -2.14 -9.79 6.72
N LEU A 56 -2.70 -8.80 6.03
CA LEU A 56 -3.24 -9.01 4.69
C LEU A 56 -2.14 -8.94 3.65
N VAL A 57 -1.98 -10.01 2.89
CA VAL A 57 -1.04 -10.14 1.79
C VAL A 57 -1.81 -10.10 0.48
N LEU A 58 -1.44 -9.18 -0.39
CA LEU A 58 -1.94 -9.05 -1.74
C LEU A 58 -0.90 -9.61 -2.72
N THR A 59 -1.33 -10.50 -3.61
CA THR A 59 -0.47 -11.13 -4.62
C THR A 59 -1.07 -10.95 -6.01
N ASP A 60 -0.31 -10.37 -6.94
CA ASP A 60 -0.68 -10.32 -8.36
C ASP A 60 -0.53 -11.72 -8.97
N LEU A 61 -1.52 -12.18 -9.72
CA LEU A 61 -1.58 -13.51 -10.33
C LEU A 61 -1.11 -13.48 -11.80
N ASP A 62 0.07 -12.92 -12.03
CA ASP A 62 0.62 -12.70 -13.38
C ASP A 62 -0.36 -11.96 -14.29
N SER A 63 -0.91 -10.87 -13.76
CA SER A 63 -1.89 -10.10 -14.50
C SER A 63 -1.27 -9.40 -15.72
N THR A 64 -2.07 -9.24 -16.78
CA THR A 64 -1.59 -8.65 -18.04
C THR A 64 -1.15 -7.20 -17.89
N ASN A 65 -1.82 -6.42 -17.05
CA ASN A 65 -1.56 -4.99 -16.88
C ASN A 65 -0.87 -4.64 -15.55
N GLY A 66 -0.65 -5.63 -14.69
CA GLY A 66 -0.06 -5.46 -13.37
C GLY A 66 -1.00 -4.80 -12.36
N THR A 67 -0.60 -4.90 -11.10
CA THR A 67 -1.27 -4.31 -9.94
C THR A 67 -0.42 -3.20 -9.34
N LYS A 68 -1.04 -2.10 -8.92
CA LYS A 68 -0.37 -1.04 -8.17
C LYS A 68 -1.00 -0.89 -6.80
N VAL A 69 -0.17 -0.73 -5.78
CA VAL A 69 -0.61 -0.34 -4.43
C VAL A 69 0.00 1.02 -4.13
N ASN A 70 -0.86 2.00 -3.81
CA ASN A 70 -0.46 3.39 -3.54
C ASN A 70 0.42 3.99 -4.65
N GLY A 71 0.14 3.63 -5.91
CA GLY A 71 0.89 4.09 -7.09
C GLY A 71 2.10 3.25 -7.49
N GLU A 72 2.61 2.37 -6.63
CA GLU A 72 3.76 1.52 -6.88
C GLU A 72 3.36 0.15 -7.46
N ASN A 73 4.05 -0.30 -8.53
CA ASN A 73 3.82 -1.63 -9.08
C ASN A 73 4.27 -2.71 -8.09
N ILE A 74 3.40 -3.68 -7.85
CA ILE A 74 3.67 -4.77 -6.93
C ILE A 74 3.43 -6.13 -7.58
N GLN A 75 4.11 -7.12 -7.04
CA GLN A 75 3.82 -8.54 -7.28
C GLN A 75 3.25 -9.16 -6.00
N VAL A 76 3.89 -8.92 -4.87
CA VAL A 76 3.43 -9.27 -3.52
C VAL A 76 3.60 -8.07 -2.61
N CYS A 77 2.58 -7.74 -1.83
CA CYS A 77 2.62 -6.59 -0.91
C CYS A 77 1.73 -6.83 0.31
N LEU A 78 2.17 -6.35 1.46
CA LEU A 78 1.31 -6.22 2.63
C LEU A 78 0.39 -5.02 2.43
N VAL A 79 -0.92 -5.23 2.59
CA VAL A 79 -1.91 -4.15 2.49
C VAL A 79 -2.57 -3.90 3.84
N ARG A 80 -2.95 -2.65 4.04
CA ARG A 80 -3.55 -2.16 5.29
C ARG A 80 -4.80 -1.33 4.98
N PRO A 81 -5.72 -1.17 5.94
CA PRO A 81 -6.86 -0.28 5.78
C PRO A 81 -6.41 1.13 5.34
N GLY A 82 -7.02 1.67 4.29
CA GLY A 82 -6.66 2.95 3.67
C GLY A 82 -5.71 2.85 2.47
N ASP A 83 -5.16 1.67 2.16
CA ASP A 83 -4.34 1.51 0.97
C ASP A 83 -5.20 1.49 -0.31
N LEU A 84 -4.69 2.12 -1.37
CA LEU A 84 -5.31 2.17 -2.69
C LEU A 84 -4.70 1.11 -3.60
N VAL A 85 -5.55 0.27 -4.17
CA VAL A 85 -5.15 -0.78 -5.11
C VAL A 85 -5.70 -0.46 -6.50
N SER A 86 -4.82 -0.24 -7.47
CA SER A 86 -5.20 0.06 -8.86
C SER A 86 -5.01 -1.16 -9.75
N LEU A 87 -6.05 -1.53 -10.47
CA LEU A 87 -6.15 -2.67 -11.38
C LEU A 87 -6.77 -2.20 -12.70
N GLY A 88 -6.02 -2.19 -13.78
CA GLY A 88 -6.53 -1.66 -15.04
C GLY A 88 -6.97 -0.19 -14.92
N ARG A 89 -8.29 0.08 -15.02
CA ARG A 89 -8.89 1.41 -14.79
C ARG A 89 -9.60 1.52 -13.45
N THR A 90 -9.66 0.43 -12.70
CA THR A 90 -10.40 0.37 -11.44
C THR A 90 -9.48 0.67 -10.28
N VAL A 91 -9.95 1.47 -9.33
CA VAL A 91 -9.26 1.78 -8.08
C VAL A 91 -10.11 1.28 -6.92
N LEU A 92 -9.48 0.47 -6.07
CA LEU A 92 -10.08 -0.09 -4.86
C LEU A 92 -9.46 0.56 -3.63
N LEU A 93 -10.27 0.86 -2.63
CA LEU A 93 -9.86 1.22 -1.29
C LEU A 93 -10.01 0.00 -0.38
N ILE A 94 -8.96 -0.33 0.35
CA ILE A 94 -8.93 -1.42 1.32
C ILE A 94 -9.43 -0.93 2.68
N GLY A 95 -10.28 -1.71 3.31
CA GLY A 95 -10.77 -1.49 4.67
C GLY A 95 -12.10 -0.74 4.76
N SER A 96 -12.75 -0.88 5.92
CA SER A 96 -13.94 -0.14 6.31
C SER A 96 -13.57 1.28 6.73
N ARG A 97 -14.58 2.14 6.92
CA ARG A 97 -14.36 3.50 7.43
C ARG A 97 -13.76 3.49 8.82
N GLU A 98 -14.25 2.59 9.66
CA GLU A 98 -13.83 2.41 11.04
C GLU A 98 -12.35 1.98 11.11
N GLU A 99 -11.96 0.98 10.35
CA GLU A 99 -10.58 0.50 10.28
C GLU A 99 -9.62 1.57 9.76
N ILE A 100 -10.04 2.35 8.77
CA ILE A 100 -9.23 3.46 8.23
C ILE A 100 -9.10 4.58 9.27
N ALA A 101 -10.19 4.94 9.95
CA ALA A 101 -10.18 5.96 11.00
C ALA A 101 -9.29 5.54 12.17
N GLU A 102 -9.39 4.28 12.60
CA GLU A 102 -8.52 3.71 13.65
C GLU A 102 -7.04 3.78 13.28
N ARG A 103 -6.70 3.37 12.06
CA ARG A 103 -5.32 3.47 11.58
C ARG A 103 -4.83 4.92 11.54
N LEU A 104 -5.64 5.85 11.06
CA LEU A 104 -5.28 7.27 11.03
C LEU A 104 -5.09 7.85 12.44
N ALA A 105 -5.91 7.46 13.41
CA ALA A 105 -5.78 7.84 14.80
C ALA A 105 -4.46 7.32 15.40
N GLN A 106 -4.12 6.06 15.15
CA GLN A 106 -2.85 5.46 15.58
C GLN A 106 -1.65 6.20 14.99
N LEU A 107 -1.70 6.54 13.68
CA LEU A 107 -0.63 7.27 13.00
C LEU A 107 -0.46 8.71 13.52
N ARG A 108 -1.53 9.36 13.96
CA ARG A 108 -1.49 10.73 14.51
C ARG A 108 -1.14 10.78 15.99
N GLY A 109 -1.05 9.64 16.67
CA GLY A 109 -0.85 9.57 18.13
C GLY A 109 -2.03 10.16 18.91
N ALA A 110 -3.20 10.28 18.27
CA ALA A 110 -4.42 10.78 18.88
C ALA A 110 -5.16 9.65 19.59
N ASP A 111 -5.82 9.97 20.72
CA ASP A 111 -6.64 9.02 21.46
C ASP A 111 -7.83 8.58 20.58
N LEU A 112 -8.06 7.28 20.47
CA LEU A 112 -9.10 6.66 19.63
C LEU A 112 -10.50 7.26 19.86
N SER A 113 -10.77 7.74 21.09
CA SER A 113 -12.07 8.34 21.46
C SER A 113 -12.35 9.66 20.74
N GLU A 114 -11.36 10.50 20.52
CA GLU A 114 -11.53 11.79 19.82
C GLU A 114 -11.67 11.61 18.30
N ALA A 115 -10.91 10.69 17.70
CA ALA A 115 -10.95 10.46 16.25
C ALA A 115 -12.28 9.86 15.77
N VAL A 116 -12.87 8.96 16.57
CA VAL A 116 -14.20 8.38 16.31
C VAL A 116 -15.29 9.42 16.46
N THR A 117 -15.18 10.32 17.44
CA THR A 117 -16.17 11.39 17.68
C THR A 117 -16.17 12.41 16.54
N LEU A 118 -15.00 12.84 16.07
CA LEU A 118 -14.88 13.76 14.93
C LEU A 118 -15.39 13.13 13.62
N ALA A 119 -15.09 11.87 13.38
CA ALA A 119 -15.60 11.16 12.20
C ALA A 119 -17.12 10.92 12.26
N CYS A 120 -17.70 10.76 13.47
CA CYS A 120 -19.15 10.63 13.64
C CYS A 120 -19.88 11.98 13.58
N GLU A 121 -19.31 13.07 14.06
CA GLU A 121 -19.93 14.40 14.01
C GLU A 121 -19.97 14.98 12.61
N GLU A 122 -18.95 14.77 11.77
CA GLU A 122 -18.98 15.14 10.34
C GLU A 122 -19.98 14.30 9.51
N LEU A 123 -20.43 13.14 10.03
CA LEU A 123 -21.36 12.23 9.37
C LEU A 123 -22.81 12.38 9.85
N ALA A 124 -23.09 13.16 10.91
CA ALA A 124 -24.41 13.37 11.48
C ALA A 124 -25.22 14.50 10.82
N GLY A 125 -24.86 14.93 9.63
CA GLY A 125 -25.65 15.85 8.80
C GLY A 125 -26.83 15.15 8.17
N GLU A 126 -28.03 15.44 8.68
CA GLU A 126 -29.40 15.23 8.16
C GLU A 126 -29.74 13.96 7.36
N PRO A 127 -30.82 13.22 7.72
CA PRO A 127 -31.30 12.07 6.98
C PRO A 127 -32.13 12.54 5.77
N GLY A 128 -31.56 12.53 4.63
CA GLY A 128 -32.35 12.70 3.41
C GLY A 128 -31.68 13.54 2.35
N SER A 129 -30.84 12.96 1.57
CA SER A 129 -30.68 13.15 0.12
C SER A 129 -29.24 12.89 -0.34
N ALA A 130 -29.16 12.13 -1.41
CA ALA A 130 -28.05 11.95 -2.33
C ALA A 130 -26.96 10.94 -1.94
N PRO A 131 -26.45 10.21 -2.96
CA PRO A 131 -25.29 9.35 -2.80
C PRO A 131 -24.14 10.19 -2.30
N LEU A 132 -23.60 9.78 -1.17
CA LEU A 132 -22.42 10.40 -0.55
C LEU A 132 -21.28 10.39 -1.58
N ASP A 133 -21.12 11.48 -2.27
CA ASP A 133 -19.83 11.87 -2.84
C ASP A 133 -18.87 12.00 -1.67
N PHE A 134 -18.23 10.87 -1.36
CA PHE A 134 -17.07 10.86 -0.48
C PHE A 134 -15.91 11.39 -1.31
N GLU A 135 -15.98 12.66 -1.67
CA GLU A 135 -14.78 13.43 -1.91
C GLU A 135 -14.08 13.50 -0.56
N LEU A 136 -13.13 12.56 -0.37
CA LEU A 136 -12.03 12.78 0.54
C LEU A 136 -11.39 14.10 0.07
N ASN A 137 -11.84 15.20 0.62
CA ASN A 137 -11.18 16.50 0.50
C ASN A 137 -9.90 16.41 1.35
N PHE A 138 -9.03 15.47 0.98
CA PHE A 138 -7.64 15.47 1.40
C PHE A 138 -7.02 16.63 0.64
N GLY A 139 -6.69 17.68 1.35
CA GLY A 139 -5.86 18.72 0.79
C GLY A 139 -4.68 18.06 0.08
N ASP A 140 -4.48 18.40 -1.16
CA ASP A 140 -3.48 17.97 -2.11
C ASP A 140 -3.13 16.46 -2.04
N GLU A 141 -3.49 15.66 -3.05
CA GLU A 141 -3.27 14.19 -3.13
C GLU A 141 -1.82 13.76 -2.78
N ARG A 142 -0.86 14.68 -2.90
CA ARG A 142 0.55 14.47 -2.55
C ARG A 142 0.78 14.38 -1.04
N ASP A 143 0.03 15.10 -0.22
CA ASP A 143 0.23 15.11 1.24
C ASP A 143 -0.27 13.82 1.89
N VAL A 144 -1.34 13.22 1.38
CA VAL A 144 -1.88 11.95 1.91
C VAL A 144 -0.98 10.77 1.55
N GLN A 145 -0.47 10.72 0.32
CA GLN A 145 0.49 9.68 -0.09
C GLN A 145 1.78 9.77 0.74
N THR A 146 2.26 10.96 1.01
CA THR A 146 3.44 11.19 1.84
C THR A 146 3.20 10.75 3.29
N LEU A 147 2.04 11.04 3.87
CA LEU A 147 1.67 10.67 5.24
C LEU A 147 1.54 9.13 5.40
N LEU A 148 0.95 8.43 4.45
CA LEU A 148 0.75 6.98 4.54
C LEU A 148 2.05 6.18 4.36
N HIS A 149 3.01 6.71 3.61
CA HIS A 149 4.27 6.01 3.30
C HIS A 149 5.44 6.30 4.23
N THR A 150 5.41 7.39 4.99
CA THR A 150 6.61 7.88 5.71
C THR A 150 6.56 7.70 7.23
N MET A 151 5.43 7.38 7.82
CA MET A 151 5.28 7.61 9.26
C MET A 151 5.61 6.41 10.16
N VAL A 152 5.47 5.18 9.70
CA VAL A 152 5.83 4.02 10.54
C VAL A 152 6.65 3.03 9.72
N PRO A 153 7.91 2.79 10.09
CA PRO A 153 8.69 1.75 9.43
C PRO A 153 8.03 0.38 9.64
N PRO A 154 8.06 -0.50 8.61
CA PRO A 154 7.53 -1.85 8.76
C PRO A 154 8.29 -2.59 9.86
N GLU A 155 7.56 -3.34 10.68
CA GLU A 155 8.15 -4.19 11.69
C GLU A 155 8.88 -5.38 11.04
N LEU A 156 9.96 -5.80 11.67
CA LEU A 156 10.63 -7.03 11.26
C LEU A 156 9.73 -8.23 11.57
N PRO A 157 9.76 -9.29 10.73
CA PRO A 157 9.02 -10.51 11.02
C PRO A 157 9.42 -11.08 12.39
N SER A 158 8.44 -11.41 13.22
CA SER A 158 8.66 -11.89 14.61
C SER A 158 9.18 -13.33 14.67
N SER A 159 8.99 -14.11 13.59
CA SER A 159 9.27 -15.56 13.53
C SER A 159 10.44 -15.93 12.61
N LEU A 160 11.46 -15.10 12.54
CA LEU A 160 12.65 -15.38 11.74
C LEU A 160 13.53 -16.46 12.40
N GLY A 161 13.87 -17.50 11.66
CA GLY A 161 14.95 -18.40 12.04
C GLY A 161 16.31 -17.69 12.09
N PRO A 162 17.29 -18.15 12.90
CA PRO A 162 18.60 -17.48 13.04
C PRO A 162 19.32 -17.21 11.71
N GLY A 163 19.23 -18.15 10.75
CA GLY A 163 19.81 -17.98 9.42
C GLY A 163 19.13 -16.89 8.59
N GLN A 164 17.79 -16.83 8.62
CA GLN A 164 17.00 -15.80 7.93
C GLN A 164 17.25 -14.42 8.54
N ALA A 165 17.30 -14.35 9.89
CA ALA A 165 17.63 -13.11 10.60
C ALA A 165 19.02 -12.59 10.21
N ALA A 166 20.02 -13.46 10.11
CA ALA A 166 21.36 -13.10 9.67
C ALA A 166 21.38 -12.57 8.22
N GLN A 167 20.67 -13.21 7.29
CA GLN A 167 20.57 -12.78 5.90
C GLN A 167 19.88 -11.42 5.77
N ILE A 168 18.77 -11.20 6.50
CA ILE A 168 18.08 -9.91 6.52
C ILE A 168 18.98 -8.83 7.13
N ALA A 169 19.68 -9.14 8.23
CA ALA A 169 20.60 -8.20 8.86
C ALA A 169 21.73 -7.79 7.89
N GLU A 170 22.32 -8.74 7.16
CA GLU A 170 23.35 -8.47 6.16
C GLU A 170 22.82 -7.57 5.03
N LEU A 171 21.61 -7.85 4.52
CA LEU A 171 20.95 -7.03 3.50
C LEU A 171 20.70 -5.60 3.99
N LEU A 172 20.12 -5.45 5.18
CA LEU A 172 19.85 -4.14 5.78
C LEU A 172 21.14 -3.37 6.06
N GLN A 173 22.19 -4.04 6.53
CA GLN A 173 23.50 -3.44 6.77
C GLN A 173 24.13 -2.96 5.45
N TYR A 174 24.04 -3.74 4.38
CA TYR A 174 24.49 -3.32 3.06
C TYR A 174 23.79 -2.03 2.62
N LEU A 175 22.45 -1.99 2.71
CA LEU A 175 21.65 -0.83 2.34
C LEU A 175 21.99 0.39 3.20
N HIS A 176 22.10 0.20 4.53
CA HIS A 176 22.46 1.25 5.48
C HIS A 176 23.82 1.89 5.14
N LEU A 177 24.83 1.06 4.89
CA LEU A 177 26.18 1.56 4.56
C LEU A 177 26.20 2.32 3.23
N ARG A 178 25.47 1.84 2.22
CA ARG A 178 25.37 2.52 0.91
C ARG A 178 24.65 3.86 1.04
N LEU A 179 23.53 3.92 1.74
CA LEU A 179 22.80 5.17 2.00
C LEU A 179 23.62 6.16 2.83
N ARG A 180 24.30 5.68 3.89
CA ARG A 180 25.17 6.51 4.73
C ARG A 180 26.28 7.15 3.89
N GLY A 181 26.91 6.38 3.00
CA GLY A 181 27.95 6.90 2.10
C GLY A 181 27.42 7.99 1.16
N LEU A 182 26.20 7.82 0.65
CA LEU A 182 25.55 8.83 -0.18
C LEU A 182 25.22 10.10 0.63
N ILE A 183 24.62 9.96 1.81
CA ILE A 183 24.29 11.09 2.68
C ILE A 183 25.55 11.89 3.06
N GLN A 184 26.66 11.23 3.37
CA GLN A 184 27.93 11.88 3.71
C GLN A 184 28.57 12.59 2.50
N SER A 185 28.23 12.23 1.28
CA SER A 185 28.76 12.84 0.05
C SER A 185 27.96 14.08 -0.39
N VAL A 186 26.81 14.34 0.21
CA VAL A 186 25.97 15.51 -0.11
C VAL A 186 26.68 16.79 0.31
N ARG A 187 26.83 17.73 -0.62
CA ARG A 187 27.34 19.07 -0.37
C ARG A 187 26.20 20.07 -0.27
N LYS A 188 26.16 20.82 0.82
CA LYS A 188 25.25 21.96 0.98
C LYS A 188 25.84 23.17 0.27
N GLU A 189 25.09 23.72 -0.66
CA GLU A 189 25.40 24.99 -1.32
C GLU A 189 24.69 26.15 -0.64
N LYS A 190 25.02 27.40 -1.02
CA LYS A 190 24.34 28.57 -0.45
C LYS A 190 22.85 28.56 -0.76
N GLY A 191 22.01 28.63 0.28
CA GLY A 191 20.55 28.45 0.21
C GLY A 191 20.14 27.00 0.47
N ASP A 192 18.91 26.63 0.13
CA ASP A 192 18.34 25.27 0.31
C ASP A 192 18.76 24.26 -0.78
N ARG A 193 19.80 24.58 -1.54
CA ARG A 193 20.29 23.68 -2.58
C ARG A 193 21.30 22.68 -2.02
N VAL A 194 21.13 21.42 -2.42
CA VAL A 194 22.07 20.35 -2.16
C VAL A 194 22.59 19.80 -3.50
N SER A 195 23.87 19.49 -3.57
CA SER A 195 24.48 18.91 -4.76
C SER A 195 25.11 17.57 -4.45
N LEU A 196 25.02 16.67 -5.42
CA LEU A 196 25.68 15.37 -5.46
C LEU A 196 26.59 15.33 -6.68
N GLU A 197 27.80 14.77 -6.55
CA GLU A 197 28.64 14.50 -7.69
C GLU A 197 28.01 13.46 -8.61
N ALA A 198 28.25 13.53 -9.93
CA ALA A 198 27.69 12.61 -10.92
C ALA A 198 27.92 11.13 -10.58
N ARG A 199 29.09 10.80 -10.01
CA ARG A 199 29.40 9.44 -9.54
C ARG A 199 28.49 8.99 -8.39
N GLN A 200 28.16 9.87 -7.48
CA GLN A 200 27.28 9.57 -6.32
C GLN A 200 25.83 9.44 -6.77
N TRP A 201 25.42 10.28 -7.74
CA TRP A 201 24.13 10.11 -8.39
C TRP A 201 24.01 8.75 -9.06
N GLN A 202 25.03 8.31 -9.81
CA GLN A 202 25.05 6.97 -10.43
C GLN A 202 24.98 5.86 -9.37
N ASN A 203 25.68 6.00 -8.26
CA ASN A 203 25.60 5.05 -7.13
C ASN A 203 24.20 4.95 -6.53
N LEU A 204 23.44 6.06 -6.48
CA LEU A 204 22.06 6.07 -6.00
C LEU A 204 21.14 5.31 -6.99
N LEU A 205 21.32 5.54 -8.29
CA LEU A 205 20.57 4.82 -9.34
C LEU A 205 20.85 3.31 -9.28
N ASP A 206 22.12 2.92 -9.13
CA ASP A 206 22.50 1.51 -8.98
C ASP A 206 21.89 0.86 -7.73
N LEU A 207 21.83 1.59 -6.62
CA LEU A 207 21.21 1.11 -5.40
C LEU A 207 19.71 0.89 -5.59
N GLN A 208 19.01 1.85 -6.21
CA GLN A 208 17.59 1.76 -6.53
C GLN A 208 17.30 0.57 -7.46
N ALA A 209 18.12 0.37 -8.50
CA ALA A 209 17.97 -0.76 -9.41
C ALA A 209 18.16 -2.13 -8.72
N ARG A 210 19.12 -2.22 -7.77
CA ARG A 210 19.31 -3.44 -6.95
C ARG A 210 18.13 -3.71 -6.03
N LEU A 211 17.59 -2.68 -5.38
CA LEU A 211 16.38 -2.81 -4.56
C LEU A 211 15.20 -3.35 -5.37
N GLY A 212 14.97 -2.80 -6.56
CA GLY A 212 13.95 -3.31 -7.48
C GLY A 212 14.18 -4.77 -7.90
N THR A 213 15.45 -5.20 -8.04
CA THR A 213 15.79 -6.59 -8.32
C THR A 213 15.51 -7.51 -7.12
N TYR A 214 15.82 -7.08 -5.90
CA TYR A 214 15.52 -7.86 -4.69
C TYR A 214 14.02 -8.00 -4.47
N LEU A 215 13.25 -6.92 -4.66
CA LEU A 215 11.79 -6.97 -4.54
C LEU A 215 11.18 -7.96 -5.55
N ARG A 216 11.63 -7.97 -6.79
CA ARG A 216 11.18 -8.95 -7.80
C ARG A 216 11.50 -10.38 -7.41
N ARG A 217 12.72 -10.66 -6.93
CA ARG A 217 13.11 -12.01 -6.50
C ARG A 217 12.33 -12.52 -5.30
N LEU A 218 11.92 -11.62 -4.39
CA LEU A 218 11.06 -11.99 -3.26
C LEU A 218 9.64 -12.32 -3.68
N SER A 219 9.19 -11.80 -4.83
CA SER A 219 7.85 -12.05 -5.37
C SER A 219 7.77 -13.24 -6.32
N GLU A 220 8.90 -13.75 -6.82
CA GLU A 220 8.93 -14.99 -7.61
C GLU A 220 8.66 -16.20 -6.70
N PRO A 221 7.67 -17.06 -7.03
CA PRO A 221 7.44 -18.28 -6.26
C PRO A 221 8.71 -19.13 -6.29
N GLN A 222 9.19 -19.51 -5.11
CA GLN A 222 10.27 -20.47 -5.01
C GLN A 222 9.69 -21.85 -5.37
N GLU A 223 10.14 -22.46 -6.48
CA GLU A 223 9.84 -23.85 -6.85
C GLU A 223 10.37 -24.84 -5.81
#